data_976fb9d056415b129e767effd3d1ff61
#
_entry.id   976fb9d056415b129e767effd3d1ff61
#
_cell.length_a   1.000
_cell.length_b   1.000
_cell.length_c   1.000
_cell.angle_alpha   90.00
_cell.angle_beta   90.00
_cell.angle_gamma   90.00
#
_symmetry.space_group_name_H-M   'P 1'
#
loop_
_entity.id
_entity.type
_entity.pdbx_description
1 polymer ?
#
loop_
_entity_poly.entity_id
_entity_poly.type
_entity_poly.pdbx_seq_one_letter_code
_entity_poly.pdbx_strand_id
1 'polypeptide(L)'
;VHVLTHALHYSTAVFEGIRCYNTTNGSAIFRLPEHVDRFFNSAKMYGMKMRYSKKQISNAIIKTVKTSGLKECYIRPLAYYGYGTMGLTPTLNKVDVSIACWKWKMGESKAGKFSGAKCKISKWIRIDSKSQPMQSKSAANYSNAALARVEALKSGYDEAIMLNNKGN
;
A
#
# COMPACT_ATOMS: atom_id res chain seq x y z
N VAL A 1 14.36 -7.85 -6.86
CA VAL A 1 15.07 -6.66 -6.34
C VAL A 1 16.38 -7.08 -5.70
N HIS A 2 17.37 -6.20 -5.70
CA HIS A 2 18.67 -6.45 -5.07
C HIS A 2 18.55 -6.39 -3.54
N VAL A 3 19.30 -7.24 -2.81
CA VAL A 3 19.24 -7.29 -1.33
C VAL A 3 19.60 -5.95 -0.68
N LEU A 4 20.47 -5.15 -1.31
CA LEU A 4 20.84 -3.80 -0.86
C LEU A 4 19.90 -2.71 -1.42
N THR A 5 18.68 -3.06 -1.85
CA THR A 5 17.66 -2.06 -2.19
C THR A 5 17.32 -1.25 -0.95
N HIS A 6 17.51 0.07 -0.99
CA HIS A 6 17.37 0.96 0.16
C HIS A 6 16.03 0.80 0.89
N ALA A 7 14.94 0.65 0.14
CA ALA A 7 13.61 0.48 0.71
C ALA A 7 13.46 -0.79 1.58
N LEU A 8 14.24 -1.84 1.34
CA LEU A 8 14.21 -3.06 2.18
C LEU A 8 14.76 -2.82 3.58
N HIS A 9 15.69 -1.88 3.73
CA HIS A 9 16.34 -1.58 5.00
C HIS A 9 15.67 -0.44 5.75
N TYR A 10 15.14 0.57 5.04
CA TYR A 10 14.65 1.82 5.62
C TYR A 10 13.18 2.11 5.33
N SER A 11 12.44 1.16 4.75
CA SER A 11 11.01 1.30 4.40
C SER A 11 10.69 2.51 3.52
N THR A 12 11.68 2.98 2.74
CA THR A 12 11.56 4.15 1.86
C THR A 12 10.83 3.81 0.57
N ALA A 13 9.55 3.50 0.71
CA ALA A 13 8.64 3.12 -0.36
C ALA A 13 7.25 3.70 -0.12
N VAL A 14 6.53 3.98 -1.22
CA VAL A 14 5.12 4.37 -1.21
C VAL A 14 4.34 3.46 -2.17
N PHE A 15 3.07 3.22 -1.89
CA PHE A 15 2.28 2.31 -2.71
C PHE A 15 0.82 2.72 -2.80
N GLU A 16 0.09 2.09 -3.69
CA GLU A 16 -1.36 2.18 -3.75
C GLU A 16 -2.03 0.82 -3.63
N GLY A 17 -3.29 0.86 -3.30
CA GLY A 17 -4.18 -0.28 -3.29
C GLY A 17 -5.43 0.06 -4.09
N ILE A 18 -5.51 -0.46 -5.30
CA ILE A 18 -6.55 -0.13 -6.26
C ILE A 18 -7.36 -1.40 -6.56
N ARG A 19 -8.67 -1.25 -6.70
CA ARG A 19 -9.54 -2.37 -7.07
C ARG A 19 -9.92 -2.29 -8.54
N CYS A 20 -9.85 -3.44 -9.20
CA CYS A 20 -10.50 -3.67 -10.47
C CYS A 20 -11.70 -4.59 -10.22
N TYR A 21 -12.87 -4.19 -10.68
CA TYR A 21 -14.12 -4.92 -10.52
C TYR A 21 -14.58 -5.49 -11.84
N ASN A 22 -15.14 -6.69 -11.79
CA ASN A 22 -15.88 -7.25 -12.92
C ASN A 22 -17.26 -6.61 -12.97
N THR A 23 -17.59 -5.94 -14.07
CA THR A 23 -18.88 -5.27 -14.28
C THR A 23 -19.58 -5.82 -15.51
N THR A 24 -20.85 -5.47 -15.70
CA THR A 24 -21.63 -5.85 -16.90
C THR A 24 -20.99 -5.37 -18.21
N ASN A 25 -20.22 -4.27 -18.15
CA ASN A 25 -19.53 -3.68 -19.30
C ASN A 25 -18.05 -4.07 -19.38
N GLY A 26 -17.61 -5.10 -18.66
CA GLY A 26 -16.22 -5.54 -18.57
C GLY A 26 -15.52 -5.11 -17.28
N SER A 27 -14.18 -5.24 -17.26
CA SER A 27 -13.39 -4.90 -16.08
C SER A 27 -13.22 -3.40 -15.93
N ALA A 28 -13.49 -2.86 -14.76
CA ALA A 28 -13.38 -1.43 -14.45
C ALA A 28 -12.44 -1.19 -13.26
N ILE A 29 -11.42 -0.36 -13.46
CA ILE A 29 -10.51 0.07 -12.38
C ILE A 29 -11.15 1.26 -11.68
N PHE A 30 -11.43 1.10 -10.38
CA PHE A 30 -12.14 2.13 -9.62
C PHE A 30 -11.22 3.32 -9.31
N ARG A 31 -11.65 4.53 -9.71
CA ARG A 31 -11.01 5.82 -9.41
C ARG A 31 -9.49 5.86 -9.69
N LEU A 32 -9.07 5.30 -10.82
CA LEU A 32 -7.65 5.22 -11.18
C LEU A 32 -6.93 6.57 -11.15
N PRO A 33 -7.49 7.69 -11.68
CA PRO A 33 -6.81 8.99 -11.64
C PRO A 33 -6.50 9.46 -10.23
N GLU A 34 -7.44 9.38 -9.30
CA GLU A 34 -7.29 9.83 -7.91
C GLU A 34 -6.29 8.95 -7.14
N HIS A 35 -6.26 7.66 -7.41
CA HIS A 35 -5.23 6.77 -6.86
C HIS A 35 -3.85 7.13 -7.38
N VAL A 36 -3.71 7.42 -8.66
CA VAL A 36 -2.43 7.84 -9.23
C VAL A 36 -2.01 9.19 -8.67
N ASP A 37 -2.93 10.14 -8.49
CA ASP A 37 -2.64 11.41 -7.85
C ASP A 37 -2.13 11.24 -6.43
N ARG A 38 -2.77 10.40 -5.61
CA ARG A 38 -2.32 10.10 -4.25
C ARG A 38 -0.97 9.39 -4.23
N PHE A 39 -0.72 8.48 -5.19
CA PHE A 39 0.58 7.82 -5.35
C PHE A 39 1.71 8.82 -5.54
N PHE A 40 1.53 9.79 -6.44
CA PHE A 40 2.52 10.85 -6.69
C PHE A 40 2.65 11.80 -5.50
N ASN A 41 1.56 12.15 -4.83
CA ASN A 41 1.60 12.97 -3.62
C ASN A 41 2.36 12.26 -2.49
N SER A 42 2.13 10.98 -2.30
CA SER A 42 2.89 10.16 -1.35
C SER A 42 4.38 10.13 -1.69
N ALA A 43 4.74 9.94 -2.95
CA ALA A 43 6.12 9.95 -3.41
C ALA A 43 6.79 11.31 -3.18
N LYS A 44 6.08 12.41 -3.45
CA LYS A 44 6.57 13.78 -3.21
C LYS A 44 6.91 14.03 -1.74
N MET A 45 6.09 13.54 -0.79
CA MET A 45 6.34 13.69 0.65
C MET A 45 7.64 13.02 1.10
N TYR A 46 8.10 11.98 0.39
CA TYR A 46 9.37 11.29 0.63
C TYR A 46 10.50 11.76 -0.30
N GLY A 47 10.33 12.89 -1.00
CA GLY A 47 11.34 13.45 -1.89
C GLY A 47 11.65 12.59 -3.13
N MET A 48 10.78 11.62 -3.44
CA MET A 48 10.97 10.70 -4.57
C MET A 48 10.76 11.43 -5.90
N LYS A 49 11.80 11.47 -6.73
CA LYS A 49 11.71 11.97 -8.11
C LYS A 49 11.20 10.87 -9.01
N MET A 50 9.90 10.88 -9.28
CA MET A 50 9.26 9.90 -10.17
C MET A 50 9.78 10.06 -11.60
N ARG A 51 10.24 8.96 -12.22
CA ARG A 51 10.79 8.93 -13.58
C ARG A 51 9.70 8.88 -14.66
N TYR A 52 8.49 8.54 -14.27
CA TYR A 52 7.35 8.37 -15.17
C TYR A 52 6.26 9.39 -14.86
N SER A 53 5.55 9.83 -15.90
CA SER A 53 4.38 10.70 -15.74
C SER A 53 3.19 9.93 -15.17
N LYS A 54 2.20 10.65 -14.61
CA LYS A 54 0.92 10.07 -14.16
C LYS A 54 0.23 9.27 -15.26
N LYS A 55 0.25 9.78 -16.50
CA LYS A 55 -0.32 9.10 -17.68
C LYS A 55 0.39 7.77 -17.98
N GLN A 56 1.73 7.75 -17.90
CA GLN A 56 2.50 6.52 -18.11
C GLN A 56 2.20 5.47 -17.02
N ILE A 57 2.11 5.87 -15.75
CA ILE A 57 1.73 4.98 -14.65
C ILE A 57 0.31 4.44 -14.83
N SER A 58 -0.65 5.30 -15.18
CA SER A 58 -2.03 4.88 -15.45
C SER A 58 -2.10 3.84 -16.58
N ASN A 59 -1.41 4.11 -17.69
CA ASN A 59 -1.35 3.19 -18.82
C ASN A 59 -0.68 1.86 -18.46
N ALA A 60 0.39 1.89 -17.66
CA ALA A 60 1.06 0.70 -17.19
C ALA A 60 0.16 -0.14 -16.27
N ILE A 61 -0.62 0.49 -15.38
CA ILE A 61 -1.62 -0.18 -14.54
C ILE A 61 -2.66 -0.88 -15.41
N ILE A 62 -3.25 -0.17 -16.37
CA ILE A 62 -4.24 -0.74 -17.30
C ILE A 62 -3.65 -1.92 -18.07
N LYS A 63 -2.43 -1.76 -18.60
CA LYS A 63 -1.72 -2.81 -19.32
C LYS A 63 -1.48 -4.04 -18.44
N THR A 64 -1.03 -3.85 -17.20
CA THR A 64 -0.79 -4.94 -16.24
C THR A 64 -2.07 -5.76 -16.00
N VAL A 65 -3.21 -5.08 -15.77
CA VAL A 65 -4.50 -5.75 -15.57
C VAL A 65 -4.91 -6.52 -16.82
N LYS A 66 -4.83 -5.90 -18.01
CA LYS A 66 -5.17 -6.55 -19.28
C LYS A 66 -4.31 -7.80 -19.52
N THR A 67 -2.99 -7.69 -19.32
CA THR A 67 -2.05 -8.80 -19.54
C THR A 67 -2.24 -9.95 -18.53
N SER A 68 -2.71 -9.65 -17.33
CA SER A 68 -2.97 -10.67 -16.29
C SER A 68 -4.14 -11.60 -16.60
N GLY A 69 -5.07 -11.20 -17.49
CA GLY A 69 -6.30 -11.93 -17.79
C GLY A 69 -7.34 -11.92 -16.66
N LEU A 70 -7.08 -11.23 -15.54
CA LEU A 70 -7.99 -11.18 -14.40
C LEU A 70 -9.15 -10.22 -14.68
N LYS A 71 -10.39 -10.70 -14.56
CA LYS A 71 -11.60 -9.88 -14.69
C LYS A 71 -11.78 -8.95 -13.48
N GLU A 72 -11.40 -9.41 -12.30
CA GLU A 72 -11.34 -8.63 -11.06
C GLU A 72 -10.03 -8.89 -10.32
N CYS A 73 -9.45 -7.86 -9.72
CA CYS A 73 -8.18 -8.00 -9.03
C CYS A 73 -7.91 -6.83 -8.09
N TYR A 74 -6.96 -7.06 -7.19
CA TYR A 74 -6.28 -5.99 -6.46
C TYR A 74 -5.02 -5.59 -7.21
N ILE A 75 -4.75 -4.29 -7.28
CA ILE A 75 -3.62 -3.72 -8.01
C ILE A 75 -2.73 -2.97 -7.01
N ARG A 76 -1.44 -3.24 -7.05
CA ARG A 76 -0.42 -2.67 -6.17
C ARG A 76 0.67 -1.97 -6.99
N PRO A 77 0.50 -0.68 -7.31
CA PRO A 77 1.64 0.14 -7.70
C PRO A 77 2.52 0.38 -6.48
N LEU A 78 3.82 0.30 -6.65
CA LEU A 78 4.84 0.51 -5.63
C LEU A 78 5.96 1.34 -6.24
N ALA A 79 6.34 2.46 -5.60
CA ALA A 79 7.54 3.23 -5.90
C ALA A 79 8.48 3.17 -4.69
N TYR A 80 9.75 2.97 -4.93
CA TYR A 80 10.72 2.78 -3.86
C TYR A 80 12.11 3.22 -4.28
N TYR A 81 12.88 3.68 -3.31
CA TYR A 81 14.31 3.89 -3.54
C TYR A 81 15.02 2.56 -3.72
N GLY A 82 15.59 2.39 -4.91
CA GLY A 82 16.24 1.16 -5.35
C GLY A 82 17.64 0.97 -4.79
N TYR A 83 18.42 0.13 -5.47
CA TYR A 83 19.82 -0.10 -5.15
C TYR A 83 20.68 1.14 -5.45
N GLY A 84 21.64 1.41 -4.56
CA GLY A 84 22.55 2.56 -4.64
C GLY A 84 23.31 2.73 -3.34
N THR A 85 23.33 3.94 -2.79
CA THR A 85 23.94 4.21 -1.49
C THR A 85 23.11 3.60 -0.35
N MET A 86 23.80 3.11 0.69
CA MET A 86 23.16 2.47 1.86
C MET A 86 23.11 3.40 3.09
N GLY A 87 23.50 4.66 2.96
CA GLY A 87 23.29 5.64 4.02
C GLY A 87 21.80 5.99 4.18
N LEU A 88 21.43 6.57 5.32
CA LEU A 88 20.05 6.94 5.63
C LEU A 88 19.43 7.92 4.62
N THR A 89 20.23 8.64 3.87
CA THR A 89 19.79 9.62 2.86
C THR A 89 19.74 8.99 1.47
N PRO A 90 18.56 8.64 0.92
CA PRO A 90 18.46 7.92 -0.35
C PRO A 90 18.43 8.81 -1.58
N THR A 91 18.71 10.11 -1.47
CA THR A 91 18.51 11.11 -2.54
C THR A 91 19.28 10.83 -3.84
N LEU A 92 20.36 10.06 -3.76
CA LEU A 92 21.15 9.63 -4.92
C LEU A 92 20.67 8.31 -5.54
N ASN A 93 19.78 7.58 -4.85
CA ASN A 93 19.27 6.32 -5.34
C ASN A 93 18.17 6.57 -6.39
N LYS A 94 18.13 5.72 -7.40
CA LYS A 94 17.04 5.74 -8.39
C LYS A 94 15.73 5.33 -7.72
N VAL A 95 14.64 5.97 -8.12
CA VAL A 95 13.30 5.54 -7.77
C VAL A 95 12.83 4.52 -8.79
N ASP A 96 12.64 3.29 -8.34
CA ASP A 96 12.09 2.21 -9.14
C ASP A 96 10.58 2.11 -8.91
N VAL A 97 9.86 1.66 -9.96
CA VAL A 97 8.41 1.44 -9.89
C VAL A 97 8.09 0.03 -10.34
N SER A 98 7.27 -0.66 -9.56
CA SER A 98 6.68 -1.94 -9.93
C SER A 98 5.15 -1.88 -9.81
N ILE A 99 4.47 -2.67 -10.65
CA ILE A 99 3.02 -2.81 -10.61
C ILE A 99 2.70 -4.29 -10.59
N ALA A 100 2.04 -4.73 -9.53
CA ALA A 100 1.56 -6.10 -9.40
C ALA A 100 0.03 -6.12 -9.34
N CYS A 101 -0.58 -7.18 -9.86
CA CYS A 101 -2.00 -7.44 -9.64
C CYS A 101 -2.22 -8.92 -9.32
N TRP A 102 -3.22 -9.19 -8.49
CA TRP A 102 -3.59 -10.55 -8.09
C TRP A 102 -5.05 -10.64 -7.69
N LYS A 103 -5.59 -11.84 -7.73
CA LYS A 103 -6.95 -12.12 -7.27
C LYS A 103 -7.01 -11.94 -5.74
N TRP A 104 -7.85 -11.03 -5.28
CA TRP A 104 -8.03 -10.76 -3.85
C TRP A 104 -9.50 -10.84 -3.48
N LYS A 105 -9.81 -11.78 -2.65
CA LYS A 105 -11.12 -11.87 -2.02
C LYS A 105 -11.08 -11.09 -0.71
N MET A 106 -11.69 -9.91 -0.66
CA MET A 106 -11.91 -9.21 0.61
C MET A 106 -13.19 -9.73 1.26
N GLY A 107 -13.12 -10.06 2.55
CA GLY A 107 -14.31 -10.28 3.38
C GLY A 107 -14.93 -11.67 3.30
N GLU A 108 -14.28 -12.67 2.71
CA GLU A 108 -14.64 -14.05 3.02
C GLU A 108 -14.15 -14.35 4.45
N SER A 109 -15.03 -14.12 5.44
CA SER A 109 -14.88 -14.83 6.71
C SER A 109 -14.96 -16.33 6.38
N LYS A 110 -14.30 -17.18 7.18
CA LYS A 110 -14.36 -18.64 7.04
C LYS A 110 -15.81 -19.19 6.97
N ALA A 111 -16.80 -18.36 7.22
CA ALA A 111 -18.23 -18.69 7.25
C ALA A 111 -19.03 -18.26 6.01
N GLY A 112 -18.42 -17.64 4.97
CA GLY A 112 -19.12 -17.32 3.71
C GLY A 112 -20.29 -16.33 3.83
N LYS A 113 -20.53 -15.73 4.98
CA LYS A 113 -21.58 -14.73 5.24
C LYS A 113 -20.92 -13.43 5.73
N PHE A 114 -21.55 -12.30 5.45
CA PHE A 114 -21.26 -10.98 6.03
C PHE A 114 -21.51 -10.98 7.56
N SER A 115 -20.78 -11.80 8.29
CA SER A 115 -20.70 -11.70 9.75
C SER A 115 -19.54 -10.73 10.01
N GLY A 116 -19.75 -9.53 10.46
CA GLY A 116 -18.72 -8.55 10.77
C GLY A 116 -17.37 -9.12 11.23
N ALA A 117 -16.37 -8.29 11.46
CA ALA A 117 -15.08 -8.69 12.00
C ALA A 117 -15.08 -8.52 13.53
N LYS A 118 -14.54 -9.50 14.25
CA LYS A 118 -14.25 -9.35 15.70
C LYS A 118 -13.01 -8.51 15.84
N CYS A 119 -13.14 -7.32 16.41
CA CYS A 119 -12.03 -6.38 16.58
C CYS A 119 -11.58 -6.32 18.05
N LYS A 120 -10.26 -6.14 18.24
CA LYS A 120 -9.61 -5.89 19.52
C LYS A 120 -9.03 -4.49 19.52
N ILE A 121 -9.21 -3.73 20.60
CA ILE A 121 -8.41 -2.53 20.83
C ILE A 121 -6.98 -2.97 21.14
N SER A 122 -6.04 -2.57 20.28
CA SER A 122 -4.63 -2.93 20.40
C SER A 122 -3.95 -2.13 21.50
N LYS A 123 -2.92 -2.72 22.12
CA LYS A 123 -2.00 -2.00 23.00
C LYS A 123 -1.06 -1.06 22.23
N TRP A 124 -0.88 -1.30 20.92
CA TRP A 124 -0.10 -0.43 20.06
C TRP A 124 -0.91 0.78 19.65
N ILE A 125 -0.41 1.97 19.96
CA ILE A 125 -1.03 3.23 19.51
C ILE A 125 -0.60 3.55 18.08
N ARG A 126 -1.43 4.29 17.37
CA ARG A 126 -1.15 4.76 16.02
C ARG A 126 0.01 5.75 16.02
N ILE A 127 0.93 5.62 15.06
CA ILE A 127 2.01 6.59 14.84
C ILE A 127 1.42 8.00 14.74
N ASP A 128 2.01 8.94 15.48
CA ASP A 128 1.59 10.33 15.48
C ASP A 128 1.94 11.02 14.15
N SER A 129 1.08 11.94 13.72
CA SER A 129 1.29 12.71 12.47
C SER A 129 2.49 13.65 12.54
N LYS A 130 2.99 13.96 13.74
CA LYS A 130 4.24 14.71 13.94
C LYS A 130 5.48 13.84 13.77
N SER A 131 5.33 12.50 13.86
CA SER A 131 6.45 11.56 13.70
C SER A 131 6.67 11.16 12.25
N GLN A 132 5.60 11.08 11.46
CA GLN A 132 5.66 10.69 10.04
C GLN A 132 4.51 11.33 9.24
N PRO A 133 4.66 11.55 7.93
CA PRO A 133 3.61 12.09 7.08
C PRO A 133 2.49 11.06 6.88
N MET A 134 1.51 11.05 7.80
CA MET A 134 0.42 10.06 7.83
C MET A 134 -0.54 10.16 6.64
N GLN A 135 -0.57 11.28 5.92
CA GLN A 135 -1.31 11.43 4.65
C GLN A 135 -0.63 10.65 3.51
N SER A 136 0.64 10.32 3.65
CA SER A 136 1.35 9.48 2.68
C SER A 136 0.97 8.01 2.86
N LYS A 137 0.71 7.32 1.74
CA LYS A 137 0.58 5.86 1.73
C LYS A 137 1.97 5.21 1.65
N SER A 138 2.78 5.43 2.69
CA SER A 138 4.15 4.94 2.82
C SER A 138 4.20 3.56 3.47
N ALA A 139 5.12 2.71 3.02
CA ALA A 139 5.41 1.41 3.63
C ALA A 139 5.78 1.54 5.11
N ALA A 140 6.52 2.59 5.49
CA ALA A 140 6.93 2.85 6.87
C ALA A 140 5.74 2.96 7.85
N ASN A 141 4.59 3.49 7.40
CA ASN A 141 3.41 3.63 8.24
C ASN A 141 2.72 2.28 8.56
N TYR A 142 3.05 1.22 7.83
CA TYR A 142 2.37 -0.08 7.94
C TYR A 142 3.00 -1.04 8.92
N SER A 143 4.27 -0.87 9.31
CA SER A 143 4.91 -1.72 10.32
C SER A 143 4.18 -1.65 11.66
N ASN A 144 3.79 -0.46 12.09
CA ASN A 144 3.02 -0.23 13.30
C ASN A 144 1.64 -0.91 13.24
N ALA A 145 0.93 -0.78 12.10
CA ALA A 145 -0.36 -1.45 11.91
C ALA A 145 -0.21 -2.99 11.86
N ALA A 146 0.88 -3.50 11.31
CA ALA A 146 1.16 -4.94 11.28
C ALA A 146 1.36 -5.51 12.70
N LEU A 147 2.05 -4.79 13.59
CA LEU A 147 2.20 -5.20 15.00
C LEU A 147 0.84 -5.30 15.69
N ALA A 148 -0.03 -4.32 15.53
CA ALA A 148 -1.37 -4.32 16.09
C ALA A 148 -2.21 -5.48 15.55
N ARG A 149 -2.15 -5.73 14.23
CA ARG A 149 -2.88 -6.85 13.62
C ARG A 149 -2.38 -8.21 14.10
N VAL A 150 -1.06 -8.41 14.18
CA VAL A 150 -0.48 -9.66 14.71
C VAL A 150 -0.92 -9.89 16.15
N GLU A 151 -0.96 -8.85 16.98
CA GLU A 151 -1.48 -8.94 18.35
C GLU A 151 -2.94 -9.39 18.39
N ALA A 152 -3.80 -8.77 17.57
CA ALA A 152 -5.22 -9.13 17.50
C ALA A 152 -5.43 -10.58 17.07
N LEU A 153 -4.75 -11.02 16.00
CA LEU A 153 -4.82 -12.39 15.49
C LEU A 153 -4.36 -13.43 16.56
N LYS A 154 -3.26 -13.15 17.28
CA LYS A 154 -2.79 -14.01 18.38
C LYS A 154 -3.78 -14.09 19.54
N SER A 155 -4.65 -13.11 19.69
CA SER A 155 -5.71 -13.05 20.70
C SER A 155 -7.05 -13.61 20.23
N GLY A 156 -7.14 -14.20 19.02
CA GLY A 156 -8.37 -14.78 18.46
C GLY A 156 -9.34 -13.78 17.84
N TYR A 157 -8.87 -12.58 17.52
CA TYR A 157 -9.64 -11.53 16.83
C TYR A 157 -9.25 -11.46 15.35
N ASP A 158 -10.16 -10.92 14.52
CA ASP A 158 -9.96 -10.81 13.08
C ASP A 158 -9.17 -9.55 12.71
N GLU A 159 -9.32 -8.45 13.51
CA GLU A 159 -8.74 -7.15 13.19
C GLU A 159 -8.41 -6.36 14.46
N ALA A 160 -7.57 -5.32 14.34
CA ALA A 160 -7.18 -4.43 15.42
C ALA A 160 -7.74 -3.02 15.22
N ILE A 161 -8.25 -2.43 16.29
CA ILE A 161 -8.51 -1.00 16.40
C ILE A 161 -7.33 -0.36 17.13
N MET A 162 -6.72 0.64 16.51
CA MET A 162 -5.60 1.37 17.09
C MET A 162 -6.07 2.75 17.55
N LEU A 163 -5.80 3.07 18.78
CA LEU A 163 -6.06 4.40 19.33
C LEU A 163 -4.92 5.36 18.98
N ASN A 164 -5.21 6.64 18.96
CA ASN A 164 -4.18 7.68 18.84
C ASN A 164 -3.45 7.91 20.19
N ASN A 165 -2.48 8.83 20.22
CA ASN A 165 -1.72 9.20 21.42
C ASN A 165 -2.54 9.89 22.53
N LYS A 166 -3.82 10.21 22.26
CA LYS A 166 -4.76 10.78 23.24
C LYS A 166 -5.76 9.73 23.76
N GLY A 167 -5.66 8.49 23.32
CA GLY A 167 -6.56 7.41 23.71
C GLY A 167 -7.92 7.37 22.97
N ASN A 168 -8.05 8.08 21.83
CA ASN A 168 -9.26 8.12 20.99
C ASN A 168 -9.08 7.26 19.76
#